data_c626d6651be63f6179d2769bd3762b8d
#
_entry.id   c626d6651be63f6179d2769bd3762b8d
#
_cell.length_a   1.000
_cell.length_b   1.000
_cell.length_c   1.000
_cell.angle_alpha   90.00
_cell.angle_beta   90.00
_cell.angle_gamma   90.00
#
_symmetry.space_group_name_H-M   'P 1'
#
loop_
_entity.id
_entity.type
_entity.pdbx_description
1 polymer ?
#
loop_
_entity_poly.entity_id
_entity_poly.type
_entity_poly.pdbx_seq_one_letter_code
_entity_poly.pdbx_strand_id
1 'polypeptide(L)'
;MAGPEVTVVIPVYNDLYSLEIAIPRSIEILSRITDRFELIIAEDGSTDGCAELVRQYEQRDTRIHLLHSDERLGRGKALNRAIYESGGNIICYYDVDLATDMQHLPELIGAIHEGADIATGSRLMPGSDSVRTGGREIASRSYNFLVRLFLGSRIYDHQCGFKAFNKEYILPILPSIHSNHWFWDTEILVRTQRHGARICEFPVRWRAGKGTTVKIKDVFEMGSSILRLWWQIHVSKN
;
A
#
# COMPACT_ATOMS: atom_id res chain seq x y z
N MET A 1 19.73 -15.99 14.68
CA MET A 1 18.80 -14.95 15.17
C MET A 1 17.48 -15.15 14.45
N ALA A 2 16.35 -14.95 15.11
CA ALA A 2 15.05 -15.00 14.44
C ALA A 2 14.97 -13.85 13.40
N GLY A 3 14.41 -14.10 12.23
CA GLY A 3 14.22 -13.09 11.18
C GLY A 3 13.29 -11.95 11.62
N PRO A 4 13.06 -10.94 10.74
CA PRO A 4 12.12 -9.86 11.03
C PRO A 4 10.71 -10.42 11.25
N GLU A 5 9.95 -9.76 12.09
CA GLU A 5 8.53 -10.03 12.32
C GLU A 5 7.68 -9.20 11.37
N VAL A 6 8.05 -7.93 11.23
CA VAL A 6 7.35 -6.94 10.43
C VAL A 6 8.26 -6.45 9.31
N THR A 7 7.76 -6.50 8.08
CA THR A 7 8.33 -5.79 6.94
C THR A 7 7.48 -4.56 6.67
N VAL A 8 8.11 -3.40 6.56
CA VAL A 8 7.47 -2.20 6.03
C VAL A 8 8.02 -1.93 4.63
N VAL A 9 7.13 -1.70 3.69
CA VAL A 9 7.45 -1.34 2.31
C VAL A 9 7.05 0.11 2.05
N ILE A 10 7.98 0.93 1.56
CA ILE A 10 7.71 2.29 1.08
C ILE A 10 8.00 2.33 -0.43
N PRO A 11 6.96 2.37 -1.28
CA PRO A 11 7.16 2.58 -2.70
C PRO A 11 7.50 4.05 -2.96
N VAL A 12 8.54 4.30 -3.75
CA VAL A 12 8.98 5.66 -4.09
C VAL A 12 9.34 5.79 -5.58
N TYR A 13 8.99 6.95 -6.16
CA TYR A 13 9.40 7.36 -7.48
C TYR A 13 9.51 8.88 -7.55
N ASN A 14 10.72 9.39 -7.73
CA ASN A 14 11.04 10.82 -7.84
C ASN A 14 10.40 11.67 -6.73
N ASP A 15 10.60 11.27 -5.48
CA ASP A 15 10.15 12.01 -4.30
C ASP A 15 11.18 11.93 -3.16
N LEU A 16 12.40 12.40 -3.49
CA LEU A 16 13.52 12.41 -2.55
C LEU A 16 13.17 13.17 -1.26
N TYR A 17 12.48 14.31 -1.40
CA TYR A 17 12.11 15.13 -0.24
C TYR A 17 11.24 14.37 0.77
N SER A 18 10.20 13.67 0.30
CA SER A 18 9.34 12.88 1.20
C SER A 18 10.11 11.69 1.78
N LEU A 19 11.00 11.07 0.99
CA LEU A 19 11.79 9.93 1.42
C LEU A 19 12.77 10.28 2.55
N GLU A 20 13.41 11.45 2.50
CA GLU A 20 14.29 11.95 3.56
C GLU A 20 13.57 12.07 4.91
N ILE A 21 12.27 12.34 4.89
CA ILE A 21 11.42 12.41 6.09
C ILE A 21 10.88 11.02 6.47
N ALA A 22 10.47 10.24 5.49
CA ALA A 22 9.79 8.96 5.73
C ALA A 22 10.70 7.92 6.37
N ILE A 23 11.96 7.78 5.95
CA ILE A 23 12.87 6.77 6.48
C ILE A 23 13.10 6.96 7.99
N PRO A 24 13.60 8.10 8.49
CA PRO A 24 13.86 8.28 9.93
C PRO A 24 12.58 8.20 10.76
N ARG A 25 11.46 8.70 10.24
CA ARG A 25 10.17 8.61 10.93
C ARG A 25 9.67 7.18 11.04
N SER A 26 9.85 6.38 10.00
CA SER A 26 9.49 4.95 10.00
C SER A 26 10.31 4.18 11.02
N ILE A 27 11.63 4.39 11.06
CA ILE A 27 12.53 3.76 12.02
C ILE A 27 12.11 4.10 13.45
N GLU A 28 11.86 5.39 13.72
CA GLU A 28 11.42 5.87 15.05
C GLU A 28 10.16 5.15 15.52
N ILE A 29 9.15 5.07 14.68
CA ILE A 29 7.86 4.47 15.06
C ILE A 29 7.98 2.95 15.16
N LEU A 30 8.62 2.29 14.21
CA LEU A 30 8.80 0.83 14.22
C LEU A 30 9.60 0.37 15.43
N SER A 31 10.66 1.08 15.81
CA SER A 31 11.47 0.75 16.99
C SER A 31 10.71 0.86 18.32
N ARG A 32 9.55 1.54 18.34
CA ARG A 32 8.65 1.55 19.51
C ARG A 32 7.67 0.38 19.52
N ILE A 33 7.47 -0.27 18.35
CA ILE A 33 6.51 -1.38 18.20
C ILE A 33 7.23 -2.72 18.36
N THR A 34 8.37 -2.90 17.66
CA THR A 34 9.16 -4.13 17.67
C THR A 34 10.61 -3.85 17.30
N ASP A 35 11.54 -4.62 17.89
CA ASP A 35 12.95 -4.59 17.48
C ASP A 35 13.21 -5.45 16.24
N ARG A 36 12.25 -6.30 15.84
CA ARG A 36 12.36 -7.25 14.75
C ARG A 36 11.61 -6.77 13.51
N PHE A 37 12.06 -5.64 12.95
CA PHE A 37 11.50 -5.12 11.71
C PHE A 37 12.57 -4.99 10.62
N GLU A 38 12.12 -4.93 9.40
CA GLU A 38 12.88 -4.44 8.24
C GLU A 38 12.09 -3.38 7.49
N LEU A 39 12.79 -2.49 6.81
CA LEU A 39 12.24 -1.41 6.00
C LEU A 39 12.76 -1.56 4.57
N ILE A 40 11.88 -1.93 3.64
CA ILE A 40 12.20 -2.05 2.22
C ILE A 40 11.73 -0.79 1.51
N ILE A 41 12.66 -0.06 0.92
CA ILE A 41 12.34 1.05 0.01
C ILE A 41 12.26 0.50 -1.40
N ALA A 42 11.03 0.36 -1.92
CA ALA A 42 10.75 -0.10 -3.26
C ALA A 42 10.87 1.08 -4.25
N GLU A 43 12.09 1.33 -4.67
CA GLU A 43 12.47 2.43 -5.55
C GLU A 43 12.22 2.02 -7.02
N ASP A 44 11.44 2.81 -7.75
CA ASP A 44 10.85 2.46 -9.04
C ASP A 44 11.43 3.29 -10.20
N GLY A 45 12.76 3.33 -10.33
CA GLY A 45 13.46 4.00 -11.42
C GLY A 45 13.52 5.53 -11.27
N SER A 46 13.77 6.02 -10.06
CA SER A 46 13.95 7.46 -9.80
C SER A 46 15.27 7.99 -10.36
N THR A 47 15.26 9.28 -10.70
CA THR A 47 16.42 10.01 -11.21
C THR A 47 16.82 11.19 -10.31
N ASP A 48 16.18 11.32 -9.14
CA ASP A 48 16.32 12.47 -8.23
C ASP A 48 17.25 12.23 -7.04
N GLY A 49 17.90 11.05 -6.98
CA GLY A 49 18.80 10.68 -5.88
C GLY A 49 18.18 9.79 -4.81
N CYS A 50 16.94 9.33 -4.97
CA CYS A 50 16.28 8.42 -4.02
C CYS A 50 17.14 7.17 -3.73
N ALA A 51 17.66 6.50 -4.77
CA ALA A 51 18.44 5.29 -4.61
C ALA A 51 19.74 5.53 -3.84
N GLU A 52 20.42 6.62 -4.10
CA GLU A 52 21.66 7.03 -3.42
C GLU A 52 21.41 7.29 -1.93
N LEU A 53 20.32 7.96 -1.60
CA LEU A 53 19.92 8.19 -0.22
C LEU A 53 19.72 6.85 0.51
N VAL A 54 18.97 5.91 -0.07
CA VAL A 54 18.70 4.62 0.59
C VAL A 54 19.98 3.81 0.79
N ARG A 55 20.90 3.77 -0.19
CA ARG A 55 22.20 3.11 -0.04
C ARG A 55 23.01 3.64 1.15
N GLN A 56 22.91 4.96 1.44
CA GLN A 56 23.55 5.54 2.61
C GLN A 56 22.92 5.06 3.92
N TYR A 57 21.60 4.84 3.94
CA TYR A 57 20.91 4.25 5.10
C TYR A 57 21.24 2.78 5.28
N GLU A 58 21.29 1.97 4.21
CA GLU A 58 21.69 0.56 4.26
C GLU A 58 23.07 0.36 4.89
N GLN A 59 24.04 1.25 4.60
CA GLN A 59 25.37 1.18 5.18
C GLN A 59 25.39 1.45 6.69
N ARG A 60 24.37 2.12 7.23
CA ARG A 60 24.28 2.53 8.66
C ARG A 60 23.37 1.65 9.48
N ASP A 61 22.34 1.06 8.84
CA ASP A 61 21.33 0.24 9.51
C ASP A 61 20.98 -0.96 8.62
N THR A 62 21.37 -2.14 9.06
CA THR A 62 21.15 -3.40 8.32
C THR A 62 19.70 -3.83 8.21
N ARG A 63 18.77 -3.11 8.85
CA ARG A 63 17.33 -3.33 8.74
C ARG A 63 16.70 -2.60 7.53
N ILE A 64 17.46 -1.72 6.88
CA ILE A 64 16.98 -0.94 5.73
C ILE A 64 17.52 -1.58 4.45
N HIS A 65 16.63 -1.76 3.47
CA HIS A 65 16.95 -2.41 2.21
C HIS A 65 16.45 -1.59 1.02
N LEU A 66 17.32 -1.41 0.04
CA LEU A 66 16.96 -0.83 -1.25
C LEU A 66 16.52 -1.93 -2.21
N LEU A 67 15.27 -1.88 -2.66
CA LEU A 67 14.80 -2.67 -3.78
C LEU A 67 14.72 -1.78 -5.03
N HIS A 68 15.83 -1.68 -5.74
CA HIS A 68 15.99 -0.79 -6.90
C HIS A 68 15.41 -1.39 -8.19
N SER A 69 14.98 -0.53 -9.09
CA SER A 69 14.68 -0.84 -10.49
C SER A 69 15.30 0.22 -11.40
N ASP A 70 15.98 -0.21 -12.46
CA ASP A 70 16.56 0.70 -13.46
C ASP A 70 15.48 1.44 -14.27
N GLU A 71 14.31 0.84 -14.40
CA GLU A 71 13.18 1.38 -15.14
C GLU A 71 11.94 1.48 -14.25
N ARG A 72 11.07 2.44 -14.56
CA ARG A 72 9.79 2.60 -13.89
C ARG A 72 8.83 1.45 -14.24
N LEU A 73 8.62 0.55 -13.31
CA LEU A 73 7.74 -0.62 -13.45
C LEU A 73 6.29 -0.33 -13.09
N GLY A 74 6.08 0.69 -12.26
CA GLY A 74 4.80 1.07 -11.66
C GLY A 74 4.66 0.64 -10.20
N ARG A 75 3.99 1.48 -9.41
CA ARG A 75 3.84 1.32 -7.95
C ARG A 75 3.35 -0.07 -7.52
N GLY A 76 2.35 -0.63 -8.22
CA GLY A 76 1.82 -1.96 -7.90
C GLY A 76 2.84 -3.07 -8.14
N LYS A 77 3.64 -2.97 -9.22
CA LYS A 77 4.69 -3.96 -9.50
C LYS A 77 5.84 -3.84 -8.51
N ALA A 78 6.20 -2.62 -8.11
CA ALA A 78 7.21 -2.40 -7.08
C ALA A 78 6.76 -3.01 -5.73
N LEU A 79 5.49 -2.85 -5.35
CA LEU A 79 4.91 -3.48 -4.17
C LEU A 79 4.92 -5.02 -4.26
N ASN A 80 4.53 -5.61 -5.39
CA ASN A 80 4.58 -7.06 -5.57
C ASN A 80 6.01 -7.60 -5.36
N ARG A 81 7.02 -6.96 -5.97
CA ARG A 81 8.42 -7.35 -5.80
C ARG A 81 8.84 -7.28 -4.33
N ALA A 82 8.52 -6.19 -3.65
CA ALA A 82 8.85 -6.01 -2.24
C ALA A 82 8.17 -7.03 -1.33
N ILE A 83 6.92 -7.41 -1.61
CA ILE A 83 6.21 -8.46 -0.88
C ILE A 83 6.91 -9.82 -1.05
N TYR A 84 7.39 -10.16 -2.25
CA TYR A 84 8.15 -11.40 -2.47
C TYR A 84 9.48 -11.40 -1.72
N GLU A 85 10.20 -10.29 -1.71
CA GLU A 85 11.51 -10.14 -1.05
C GLU A 85 11.42 -9.98 0.48
N SER A 86 10.23 -9.64 1.01
CA SER A 86 10.06 -9.39 2.44
C SER A 86 10.40 -10.61 3.29
N GLY A 87 11.08 -10.40 4.43
CA GLY A 87 11.41 -11.43 5.42
C GLY A 87 10.36 -11.58 6.54
N GLY A 88 9.58 -10.52 6.80
CA GLY A 88 8.59 -10.48 7.88
C GLY A 88 7.32 -11.28 7.59
N ASN A 89 6.67 -11.76 8.64
CA ASN A 89 5.38 -12.43 8.54
C ASN A 89 4.21 -11.44 8.36
N ILE A 90 4.39 -10.22 8.82
CA ILE A 90 3.46 -9.10 8.62
C ILE A 90 4.11 -8.11 7.67
N ILE A 91 3.43 -7.85 6.55
CA ILE A 91 3.93 -6.92 5.53
C ILE A 91 3.03 -5.69 5.53
N CYS A 92 3.58 -4.57 5.97
CA CYS A 92 2.90 -3.28 5.91
C CYS A 92 3.41 -2.49 4.70
N TYR A 93 2.56 -1.68 4.09
CA TYR A 93 3.04 -0.62 3.22
C TYR A 93 2.27 0.68 3.47
N TYR A 94 2.94 1.79 3.21
CA TYR A 94 2.34 3.12 3.18
C TYR A 94 3.05 4.03 2.18
N ASP A 95 2.33 5.06 1.76
CA ASP A 95 2.86 6.01 0.79
C ASP A 95 3.98 6.86 1.41
N VAL A 96 4.98 7.21 0.62
CA VAL A 96 6.21 7.91 1.05
C VAL A 96 5.94 9.29 1.66
N ASP A 97 4.83 9.93 1.28
CA ASP A 97 4.44 11.26 1.78
C ASP A 97 3.87 11.25 3.22
N LEU A 98 3.72 10.06 3.80
CA LEU A 98 3.15 9.85 5.14
C LEU A 98 1.81 10.58 5.36
N ALA A 99 1.00 10.68 4.31
CA ALA A 99 -0.28 11.38 4.35
C ALA A 99 -1.27 10.77 5.36
N THR A 100 -1.17 9.46 5.61
CA THR A 100 -1.87 8.79 6.73
C THR A 100 -1.06 8.97 8.02
N ASP A 101 -1.74 9.34 9.10
CA ASP A 101 -1.10 9.49 10.40
C ASP A 101 -0.47 8.17 10.86
N MET A 102 0.84 8.18 11.02
CA MET A 102 1.62 7.01 11.41
C MET A 102 1.31 6.49 12.82
N GLN A 103 0.55 7.23 13.63
CA GLN A 103 0.03 6.74 14.91
C GLN A 103 -0.94 5.54 14.73
N HIS A 104 -1.46 5.32 13.52
CA HIS A 104 -2.27 4.16 13.20
C HIS A 104 -1.45 2.89 12.84
N LEU A 105 -0.10 2.99 12.75
CA LEU A 105 0.73 1.83 12.39
C LEU A 105 0.62 0.67 13.42
N PRO A 106 0.60 0.92 14.74
CA PRO A 106 0.36 -0.15 15.71
C PRO A 106 -1.00 -0.84 15.53
N GLU A 107 -2.06 -0.09 15.20
CA GLU A 107 -3.39 -0.65 14.93
C GLU A 107 -3.39 -1.52 13.68
N LEU A 108 -2.67 -1.09 12.63
CA LEU A 108 -2.54 -1.84 11.39
C LEU A 108 -1.84 -3.19 11.60
N ILE A 109 -0.75 -3.20 12.37
CA ILE A 109 0.01 -4.41 12.71
C ILE A 109 -0.81 -5.29 13.68
N GLY A 110 -1.43 -4.68 14.68
CA GLY A 110 -2.26 -5.36 15.68
C GLY A 110 -3.42 -6.13 15.05
N ALA A 111 -4.08 -5.57 14.05
CA ALA A 111 -5.17 -6.25 13.34
C ALA A 111 -4.72 -7.58 12.71
N ILE A 112 -3.49 -7.65 12.17
CA ILE A 112 -2.93 -8.92 11.65
C ILE A 112 -2.63 -9.90 12.79
N HIS A 113 -2.07 -9.43 13.90
CA HIS A 113 -1.85 -10.27 15.09
C HIS A 113 -3.16 -10.84 15.66
N GLU A 114 -4.26 -10.07 15.60
CA GLU A 114 -5.60 -10.50 16.00
C GLU A 114 -6.25 -11.46 14.99
N GLY A 115 -5.53 -11.76 13.92
CA GLY A 115 -5.89 -12.79 12.95
C GLY A 115 -6.60 -12.26 11.71
N ALA A 116 -6.57 -10.97 11.40
CA ALA A 116 -6.93 -10.51 10.07
C ALA A 116 -5.90 -10.99 9.03
N ASP A 117 -6.37 -11.33 7.85
CA ASP A 117 -5.48 -11.66 6.73
C ASP A 117 -4.98 -10.39 6.04
N ILE A 118 -5.81 -9.33 6.09
CA ILE A 118 -5.48 -7.99 5.59
C ILE A 118 -6.03 -6.95 6.56
N ALA A 119 -5.25 -5.91 6.82
CA ALA A 119 -5.71 -4.69 7.47
C ALA A 119 -5.54 -3.49 6.52
N THR A 120 -6.45 -2.54 6.56
CA THR A 120 -6.39 -1.32 5.72
C THR A 120 -6.99 -0.13 6.45
N GLY A 121 -6.28 0.99 6.38
CA GLY A 121 -6.85 2.26 6.78
C GLY A 121 -7.93 2.71 5.80
N SER A 122 -8.90 3.48 6.28
CA SER A 122 -9.98 4.03 5.47
C SER A 122 -10.16 5.50 5.75
N ARG A 123 -10.17 6.30 4.69
CA ARG A 123 -10.43 7.73 4.71
C ARG A 123 -11.92 8.04 4.55
N LEU A 124 -12.75 7.02 4.28
CA LEU A 124 -14.16 7.13 3.91
C LEU A 124 -15.09 6.48 4.93
N MET A 125 -14.58 5.69 5.88
CA MET A 125 -15.37 5.14 6.98
C MET A 125 -15.89 6.21 7.92
N PRO A 126 -17.04 6.00 8.58
CA PRO A 126 -17.44 6.81 9.72
C PRO A 126 -16.33 6.88 10.78
N GLY A 127 -16.04 8.06 11.28
CA GLY A 127 -14.94 8.28 12.25
C GLY A 127 -13.59 8.64 11.61
N SER A 128 -13.45 8.57 10.29
CA SER A 128 -12.24 9.06 9.60
C SER A 128 -12.14 10.59 9.68
N ASP A 129 -10.91 11.09 9.93
CA ASP A 129 -10.59 12.52 9.87
C ASP A 129 -9.71 12.78 8.64
N SER A 130 -10.35 13.05 7.50
CA SER A 130 -9.64 13.29 6.24
C SER A 130 -9.93 14.69 5.71
N VAL A 131 -8.87 15.49 5.51
CA VAL A 131 -8.99 16.82 4.89
C VAL A 131 -8.76 16.72 3.40
N ARG A 132 -9.82 16.90 2.62
CA ARG A 132 -9.81 16.84 1.15
C ARG A 132 -10.51 18.03 0.54
N THR A 133 -10.15 18.39 -0.68
CA THR A 133 -10.98 19.30 -1.47
C THR A 133 -12.24 18.58 -1.93
N GLY A 134 -13.40 19.26 -1.95
CA GLY A 134 -14.70 18.64 -2.23
C GLY A 134 -14.76 17.83 -3.52
N GLY A 135 -14.11 18.27 -4.60
CA GLY A 135 -14.04 17.52 -5.86
C GLY A 135 -13.30 16.18 -5.74
N ARG A 136 -12.23 16.11 -4.96
CA ARG A 136 -11.48 14.86 -4.71
C ARG A 136 -12.27 13.89 -3.84
N GLU A 137 -13.03 14.41 -2.89
CA GLU A 137 -13.88 13.56 -2.06
C GLU A 137 -14.98 12.92 -2.88
N ILE A 138 -15.69 13.70 -3.72
CA ILE A 138 -16.73 13.19 -4.62
C ILE A 138 -16.15 12.13 -5.55
N ALA A 139 -15.02 12.40 -6.21
CA ALA A 139 -14.38 11.44 -7.11
C ALA A 139 -14.01 10.14 -6.39
N SER A 140 -13.43 10.22 -5.18
CA SER A 140 -13.07 9.05 -4.37
C SER A 140 -14.31 8.25 -3.95
N ARG A 141 -15.38 8.91 -3.48
CA ARG A 141 -16.63 8.24 -3.11
C ARG A 141 -17.29 7.57 -4.31
N SER A 142 -17.35 8.26 -5.46
CA SER A 142 -17.90 7.71 -6.70
C SER A 142 -17.10 6.48 -7.18
N TYR A 143 -15.77 6.56 -7.15
CA TYR A 143 -14.92 5.44 -7.51
C TYR A 143 -15.19 4.22 -6.60
N ASN A 144 -15.15 4.40 -5.30
CA ASN A 144 -15.38 3.31 -4.35
C ASN A 144 -16.81 2.75 -4.45
N PHE A 145 -17.81 3.59 -4.75
CA PHE A 145 -19.16 3.15 -5.04
C PHE A 145 -19.21 2.23 -6.27
N LEU A 146 -18.54 2.59 -7.37
CA LEU A 146 -18.45 1.75 -8.59
C LEU A 146 -17.74 0.42 -8.31
N VAL A 147 -16.64 0.44 -7.56
CA VAL A 147 -15.95 -0.80 -7.16
C VAL A 147 -16.89 -1.72 -6.37
N ARG A 148 -17.61 -1.18 -5.40
CA ARG A 148 -18.57 -1.95 -4.61
C ARG A 148 -19.72 -2.49 -5.46
N LEU A 149 -20.25 -1.68 -6.36
CA LEU A 149 -21.36 -2.05 -7.23
C LEU A 149 -20.97 -3.16 -8.23
N PHE A 150 -19.86 -2.98 -8.95
CA PHE A 150 -19.47 -3.91 -10.02
C PHE A 150 -18.71 -5.14 -9.52
N LEU A 151 -17.87 -4.98 -8.49
CA LEU A 151 -16.99 -6.05 -8.03
C LEU A 151 -17.47 -6.72 -6.74
N GLY A 152 -18.59 -6.26 -6.15
CA GLY A 152 -19.17 -6.84 -4.94
C GLY A 152 -18.29 -6.63 -3.69
N SER A 153 -17.44 -5.61 -3.70
CA SER A 153 -16.59 -5.30 -2.56
C SER A 153 -17.39 -4.75 -1.38
N ARG A 154 -16.94 -5.07 -0.16
CA ARG A 154 -17.52 -4.56 1.09
C ARG A 154 -16.73 -3.42 1.70
N ILE A 155 -15.56 -3.09 1.12
CA ILE A 155 -14.62 -2.10 1.62
C ILE A 155 -15.06 -0.68 1.26
N TYR A 156 -14.85 0.26 2.16
CA TYR A 156 -15.19 1.67 1.97
C TYR A 156 -14.14 2.41 1.14
N ASP A 157 -12.83 2.15 1.39
CA ASP A 157 -11.73 2.87 0.74
C ASP A 157 -10.66 1.93 0.18
N HIS A 158 -10.76 1.60 -1.10
CA HIS A 158 -9.80 0.74 -1.76
C HIS A 158 -8.44 1.41 -2.01
N GLN A 159 -8.41 2.75 -2.06
CA GLN A 159 -7.25 3.54 -2.50
C GLN A 159 -6.48 4.18 -1.33
N CYS A 160 -6.69 3.74 -0.11
CA CYS A 160 -5.86 4.17 1.01
C CYS A 160 -4.49 3.47 0.93
N GLY A 161 -3.42 4.23 0.73
CA GLY A 161 -2.05 3.71 0.73
C GLY A 161 -1.54 3.47 2.17
N PHE A 162 -2.27 2.65 2.94
CA PHE A 162 -1.93 2.28 4.30
C PHE A 162 -2.54 0.92 4.61
N LYS A 163 -1.79 -0.14 4.36
CA LYS A 163 -2.27 -1.53 4.44
C LYS A 163 -1.25 -2.45 5.08
N ALA A 164 -1.75 -3.53 5.68
CA ALA A 164 -0.96 -4.67 6.11
C ALA A 164 -1.54 -5.98 5.60
N PHE A 165 -0.66 -6.94 5.42
CA PHE A 165 -0.98 -8.28 4.93
C PHE A 165 -0.31 -9.33 5.82
N ASN A 166 -1.04 -10.40 6.09
CA ASN A 166 -0.43 -11.64 6.50
C ASN A 166 0.32 -12.22 5.28
N LYS A 167 1.64 -12.42 5.41
CA LYS A 167 2.49 -12.88 4.31
C LYS A 167 2.07 -14.24 3.77
N GLU A 168 1.80 -15.18 4.65
CA GLU A 168 1.40 -16.54 4.28
C GLU A 168 0.09 -16.54 3.47
N TYR A 169 -0.84 -15.66 3.83
CA TYR A 169 -2.11 -15.51 3.11
C TYR A 169 -1.95 -14.83 1.75
N ILE A 170 -1.13 -13.77 1.66
CA ILE A 170 -1.06 -12.95 0.44
C ILE A 170 -0.20 -13.56 -0.66
N LEU A 171 0.88 -14.27 -0.33
CA LEU A 171 1.82 -14.80 -1.31
C LEU A 171 1.18 -15.69 -2.39
N PRO A 172 0.27 -16.63 -2.07
CA PRO A 172 -0.41 -17.44 -3.09
C PRO A 172 -1.32 -16.63 -4.03
N ILE A 173 -1.78 -15.46 -3.60
CA ILE A 173 -2.73 -14.62 -4.36
C ILE A 173 -1.98 -13.65 -5.29
N LEU A 174 -0.77 -13.21 -4.93
CA LEU A 174 0.01 -12.24 -5.71
C LEU A 174 0.15 -12.57 -7.21
N PRO A 175 0.35 -13.83 -7.64
CA PRO A 175 0.43 -14.16 -9.07
C PRO A 175 -0.83 -13.81 -9.86
N SER A 176 -1.98 -13.68 -9.18
CA SER A 176 -3.24 -13.29 -9.80
C SER A 176 -3.42 -11.76 -9.93
N ILE A 177 -2.55 -10.97 -9.32
CA ILE A 177 -2.61 -9.50 -9.34
C ILE A 177 -1.86 -9.00 -10.57
N HIS A 178 -2.58 -8.39 -11.50
CA HIS A 178 -2.05 -7.98 -12.81
C HIS A 178 -1.85 -6.48 -12.94
N SER A 179 -2.43 -5.68 -12.05
CA SER A 179 -2.33 -4.21 -12.09
C SER A 179 -0.97 -3.74 -11.61
N ASN A 180 -0.29 -2.93 -12.42
CA ASN A 180 1.05 -2.42 -12.12
C ASN A 180 1.05 -1.02 -11.48
N HIS A 181 -0.09 -0.31 -11.52
CA HIS A 181 -0.22 1.09 -11.07
C HIS A 181 -1.29 1.26 -9.99
N TRP A 182 -2.02 2.37 -10.02
CA TRP A 182 -3.00 2.77 -8.99
C TRP A 182 -4.15 1.79 -8.74
N PHE A 183 -4.53 0.99 -9.74
CA PHE A 183 -5.60 0.00 -9.59
C PHE A 183 -5.17 -1.22 -8.76
N TRP A 184 -3.88 -1.41 -8.51
CA TRP A 184 -3.33 -2.51 -7.71
C TRP A 184 -4.01 -2.64 -6.34
N ASP A 185 -4.18 -1.52 -5.65
CA ASP A 185 -4.84 -1.46 -4.34
C ASP A 185 -6.26 -2.00 -4.36
N THR A 186 -6.99 -1.69 -5.43
CA THR A 186 -8.35 -2.20 -5.62
C THR A 186 -8.34 -3.68 -5.97
N GLU A 187 -7.49 -4.08 -6.89
CA GLU A 187 -7.43 -5.46 -7.36
C GLU A 187 -7.07 -6.43 -6.23
N ILE A 188 -6.06 -6.10 -5.42
CA ILE A 188 -5.62 -6.96 -4.32
C ILE A 188 -6.74 -7.13 -3.28
N LEU A 189 -7.43 -6.06 -2.88
CA LEU A 189 -8.52 -6.14 -1.91
C LEU A 189 -9.73 -6.92 -2.45
N VAL A 190 -10.09 -6.70 -3.72
CA VAL A 190 -11.22 -7.42 -4.33
C VAL A 190 -10.92 -8.92 -4.48
N ARG A 191 -9.73 -9.27 -4.99
CA ARG A 191 -9.37 -10.68 -5.16
C ARG A 191 -9.25 -11.40 -3.82
N THR A 192 -8.59 -10.80 -2.84
CA THR A 192 -8.46 -11.39 -1.50
C THR A 192 -9.80 -11.53 -0.79
N GLN A 193 -10.70 -10.54 -0.88
CA GLN A 193 -12.07 -10.67 -0.37
C GLN A 193 -12.79 -11.87 -1.01
N ARG A 194 -12.63 -12.08 -2.30
CA ARG A 194 -13.25 -13.22 -3.01
C ARG A 194 -12.63 -14.57 -2.63
N HIS A 195 -11.37 -14.59 -2.21
CA HIS A 195 -10.71 -15.76 -1.64
C HIS A 195 -11.03 -15.97 -0.14
N GLY A 196 -11.97 -15.19 0.42
CA GLY A 196 -12.45 -15.38 1.78
C GLY A 196 -11.60 -14.70 2.86
N ALA A 197 -10.74 -13.73 2.49
CA ALA A 197 -9.92 -12.99 3.46
C ALA A 197 -10.76 -12.34 4.56
N ARG A 198 -10.27 -12.43 5.79
CA ARG A 198 -10.70 -11.59 6.91
C ARG A 198 -10.02 -10.23 6.78
N ILE A 199 -10.77 -9.24 6.29
CA ILE A 199 -10.26 -7.89 6.07
C ILE A 199 -10.74 -6.99 7.19
N CYS A 200 -9.79 -6.41 7.94
CA CYS A 200 -10.04 -5.38 8.95
C CYS A 200 -9.86 -4.00 8.28
N GLU A 201 -10.93 -3.24 8.14
CA GLU A 201 -10.89 -1.84 7.68
C GLU A 201 -11.21 -0.92 8.86
N PHE A 202 -10.40 0.11 9.11
CA PHE A 202 -10.56 1.03 10.22
C PHE A 202 -10.36 2.49 9.82
N PRO A 203 -11.02 3.45 10.50
CA PRO A 203 -10.93 4.86 10.17
C PRO A 203 -9.55 5.42 10.50
N VAL A 204 -9.01 6.27 9.62
CA VAL A 204 -7.71 6.91 9.83
C VAL A 204 -7.78 8.42 9.76
N ARG A 205 -6.81 9.10 10.39
CA ARG A 205 -6.48 10.48 10.11
C ARG A 205 -5.63 10.57 8.86
N TRP A 206 -6.04 11.42 7.95
CA TRP A 206 -5.35 11.60 6.68
C TRP A 206 -5.27 13.08 6.29
N ARG A 207 -4.10 13.52 5.86
CA ARG A 207 -3.86 14.89 5.38
C ARG A 207 -3.17 14.81 4.03
N ALA A 208 -3.71 15.53 3.05
CA ALA A 208 -3.08 15.56 1.72
C ALA A 208 -1.64 16.10 1.81
N GLY A 209 -0.70 15.34 1.26
CA GLY A 209 0.65 15.82 0.99
C GLY A 209 0.66 16.95 -0.05
N LYS A 210 1.81 17.60 -0.24
CA LYS A 210 1.99 18.65 -1.25
C LYS A 210 2.01 18.01 -2.64
N GLY A 211 0.94 18.21 -3.40
CA GLY A 211 0.80 17.71 -4.77
C GLY A 211 -0.04 16.44 -4.89
N THR A 212 -0.53 16.16 -6.10
CA THR A 212 -1.13 14.88 -6.45
C THR A 212 -0.42 14.34 -7.67
N THR A 213 -0.05 13.07 -7.62
CA THR A 213 0.54 12.36 -8.76
C THR A 213 -0.52 11.73 -9.67
N VAL A 214 -1.79 11.68 -9.22
CA VAL A 214 -2.90 11.10 -10.01
C VAL A 214 -3.36 12.09 -11.07
N LYS A 215 -3.27 11.69 -12.34
CA LYS A 215 -3.69 12.46 -13.52
C LYS A 215 -5.09 12.03 -13.96
N ILE A 216 -5.76 12.86 -14.75
CA ILE A 216 -7.09 12.53 -15.33
C ILE A 216 -7.05 11.21 -16.12
N LYS A 217 -5.96 10.95 -16.84
CA LYS A 217 -5.74 9.67 -17.54
C LYS A 217 -5.83 8.48 -16.61
N ASP A 218 -5.26 8.59 -15.40
CA ASP A 218 -5.25 7.51 -14.42
C ASP A 218 -6.68 7.20 -13.94
N VAL A 219 -7.55 8.21 -13.83
CA VAL A 219 -8.95 8.04 -13.46
C VAL A 219 -9.71 7.22 -14.51
N PHE A 220 -9.50 7.50 -15.80
CA PHE A 220 -10.09 6.71 -16.88
C PHE A 220 -9.54 5.28 -16.92
N GLU A 221 -8.24 5.12 -16.71
CA GLU A 221 -7.59 3.80 -16.64
C GLU A 221 -8.12 2.98 -15.47
N MET A 222 -8.30 3.59 -14.31
CA MET A 222 -8.90 2.94 -13.14
C MET A 222 -10.35 2.53 -13.41
N GLY A 223 -11.14 3.37 -14.08
CA GLY A 223 -12.52 3.05 -14.48
C GLY A 223 -12.58 1.85 -15.44
N SER A 224 -11.75 1.83 -16.48
CA SER A 224 -11.67 0.71 -17.41
C SER A 224 -11.17 -0.59 -16.73
N SER A 225 -10.31 -0.45 -15.72
CA SER A 225 -9.78 -1.59 -14.94
C SER A 225 -10.86 -2.24 -14.07
N ILE A 226 -11.85 -1.48 -13.58
CA ILE A 226 -13.04 -2.05 -12.90
C ILE A 226 -13.77 -3.02 -13.84
N LEU A 227 -14.05 -2.59 -15.08
CA LEU A 227 -14.75 -3.41 -16.05
C LEU A 227 -13.92 -4.65 -16.48
N ARG A 228 -12.62 -4.47 -16.66
CA ARG A 228 -11.69 -5.56 -16.97
C ARG A 228 -11.67 -6.60 -15.86
N LEU A 229 -11.53 -6.17 -14.60
CA LEU A 229 -11.54 -7.06 -13.45
C LEU A 229 -12.91 -7.75 -13.28
N TRP A 230 -14.00 -7.01 -13.51
CA TRP A 230 -15.35 -7.59 -13.52
C TRP A 230 -15.46 -8.75 -14.52
N TRP A 231 -14.99 -8.52 -15.75
CA TRP A 231 -14.98 -9.55 -16.80
C TRP A 231 -14.15 -10.77 -16.40
N GLN A 232 -12.95 -10.56 -15.88
CA GLN A 232 -12.08 -11.66 -15.41
C GLN A 232 -12.75 -12.48 -14.31
N ILE A 233 -13.46 -11.83 -13.40
CA ILE A 233 -14.08 -12.50 -12.25
C ILE A 233 -15.36 -13.24 -12.62
N HIS A 234 -16.15 -12.72 -13.57
CA HIS A 234 -17.49 -13.23 -13.83
C HIS A 234 -17.62 -14.02 -15.14
N VAL A 235 -16.78 -13.76 -16.12
CA VAL A 235 -16.89 -14.32 -17.47
C VAL A 235 -15.72 -15.24 -17.80
N SER A 236 -14.50 -14.84 -17.47
CA SER A 236 -13.31 -15.67 -17.69
C SER A 236 -13.22 -16.71 -16.57
N LYS A 237 -14.01 -17.79 -16.73
CA LYS A 237 -13.81 -19.01 -15.95
C LYS A 237 -12.67 -19.79 -16.62
N ASN A 238 -11.45 -19.54 -16.18
CA ASN A 238 -10.33 -20.48 -16.32
C ASN A 238 -9.41 -20.31 -15.11
#